data_970fff2d65698c3a70c7a636b759c871
#
_entry.id   970fff2d65698c3a70c7a636b759c871
#
_cell.length_a   1.000
_cell.length_b   1.000
_cell.length_c   1.000
_cell.angle_alpha   90.00
_cell.angle_beta   90.00
_cell.angle_gamma   90.00
#
_symmetry.space_group_name_H-M   'P 1'
#
loop_
_entity.id
_entity.type
_entity.pdbx_description
1 polymer ?
#
loop_
_entity_poly.entity_id
_entity_poly.type
_entity_poly.pdbx_seq_one_letter_code
_entity_poly.pdbx_strand_id
1 'polypeptide(L)'
;LNLGADDYIEKPYDVDILIAKIKGIFKRKYAREEIVEGNLCLNTVQQTLYVDGRKIDMAEKEFELLKLLMENKNVTLKKEYLFNSVWGSDSESELQTLTVHIKWLREKIEEDPKKPKHIITEWGVGYRFE
;
A
#
# COMPACT_ATOMS: atom_id res chain seq x y z
N LEU A 1 -18.96 -28.26 -6.48
CA LEU A 1 -19.02 -27.91 -6.01
C LEU A 1 -18.74 -27.93 -5.67
N ASN A 2 -18.60 -28.02 -6.01
CA ASN A 2 -18.68 -27.72 -5.44
C ASN A 2 -18.17 -27.78 -5.21
N LEU A 3 -17.54 -27.84 -5.53
CA LEU A 3 -17.41 -27.54 -5.16
C LEU A 3 -17.08 -27.44 -4.70
N GLY A 4 -16.90 -27.77 -4.87
CA GLY A 4 -17.13 -27.35 -4.39
C GLY A 4 -16.65 -27.29 -3.95
N ALA A 5 -16.24 -27.39 -3.99
CA ALA A 5 -16.39 -26.93 -3.48
C ALA A 5 -15.95 -26.78 -2.97
N ASP A 6 -15.55 -26.88 -2.96
CA ASP A 6 -15.69 -26.43 -2.34
C ASP A 6 -15.65 -26.35 -1.86
N ASP A 7 -15.43 -26.43 -2.21
CA ASP A 7 -15.81 -26.02 -1.72
C ASP A 7 -15.89 -26.11 -1.68
N TYR A 8 -15.65 -26.36 -2.12
CA TYR A 8 -16.04 -26.12 -1.97
C TYR A 8 -16.11 -26.03 -2.14
N ILE A 9 -16.10 -26.11 -3.10
CA ILE A 9 -16.50 -25.62 -3.16
C ILE A 9 -16.58 -25.60 -3.37
N GLU A 10 -16.93 -25.61 -3.87
CA GLU A 10 -17.37 -25.27 -3.86
C GLU A 10 -17.47 -25.12 -4.37
N LYS A 11 -17.64 -25.37 -4.97
CA LYS A 11 -17.86 -24.93 -5.34
C LYS A 11 -18.13 -24.71 -5.88
N PRO A 12 -18.45 -24.83 -6.12
CA PRO A 12 -18.68 -24.32 -6.47
C PRO A 12 -18.88 -24.09 -6.32
N TYR A 13 -19.00 -23.91 -6.11
CA TYR A 13 -19.11 -23.24 -5.62
C TYR A 13 -19.32 -22.78 -5.51
N ASP A 14 -20.52 -23.87 -5.35
CA ASP A 14 -20.35 -22.63 -5.18
C ASP A 14 -19.52 -21.98 -5.72
N VAL A 15 -19.66 -22.31 -6.74
CA VAL A 15 -18.61 -21.60 -7.21
C VAL A 15 -18.80 -20.17 -7.10
N ASP A 16 -19.99 -19.67 -7.02
CA ASP A 16 -20.03 -18.28 -6.86
C ASP A 16 -20.01 -17.81 -5.51
N ILE A 17 -20.30 -18.59 -4.63
CA ILE A 17 -19.98 -18.17 -3.32
C ILE A 17 -18.63 -18.57 -3.00
N LEU A 18 -18.19 -19.56 -3.53
CA LEU A 18 -16.84 -19.85 -3.52
C LEU A 18 -16.24 -18.88 -4.43
N ILE A 19 -16.83 -18.56 -5.50
CA ILE A 19 -16.43 -17.47 -6.27
C ILE A 19 -16.92 -16.21 -5.68
N ALA A 20 -17.96 -16.17 -4.93
CA ALA A 20 -18.28 -14.97 -4.20
C ALA A 20 -17.66 -14.99 -2.86
N LYS A 21 -17.37 -16.09 -2.30
CA LYS A 21 -16.51 -16.23 -1.17
C LYS A 21 -15.15 -16.44 -1.63
N ILE A 22 -14.97 -17.10 -2.65
CA ILE A 22 -13.79 -17.15 -3.39
C ILE A 22 -13.67 -15.91 -4.18
N LYS A 23 -14.69 -15.34 -4.65
CA LYS A 23 -14.67 -13.99 -5.13
C LYS A 23 -14.51 -13.03 -4.00
N GLY A 24 -14.98 -13.30 -2.87
CA GLY A 24 -14.74 -12.53 -1.68
C GLY A 24 -13.32 -12.72 -1.21
N ILE A 25 -12.83 -13.90 -1.30
CA ILE A 25 -11.48 -14.28 -0.93
C ILE A 25 -10.54 -13.92 -2.06
N PHE A 26 -10.91 -14.18 -3.30
CA PHE A 26 -10.13 -13.75 -4.44
C PHE A 26 -10.10 -12.25 -4.57
N LYS A 27 -11.21 -11.58 -4.37
CA LYS A 27 -11.24 -10.14 -4.40
C LYS A 27 -10.33 -9.54 -3.37
N ARG A 28 -10.23 -10.13 -2.19
CA ARG A 28 -9.26 -9.64 -1.23
C ARG A 28 -7.84 -9.89 -1.69
N LYS A 29 -7.61 -11.06 -2.27
CA LYS A 29 -6.30 -11.40 -2.74
C LYS A 29 -5.90 -10.51 -3.91
N TYR A 30 -6.82 -10.34 -4.86
CA TYR A 30 -6.53 -9.51 -6.02
C TYR A 30 -6.59 -8.02 -5.70
N ALA A 31 -7.46 -7.63 -4.79
CA ALA A 31 -7.51 -6.23 -4.38
C ALA A 31 -6.24 -5.81 -3.65
N ARG A 32 -5.50 -6.78 -3.11
CA ARG A 32 -4.24 -6.49 -2.46
C ARG A 32 -3.08 -6.41 -3.44
N GLU A 33 -3.27 -6.92 -4.65
CA GLU A 33 -2.24 -6.79 -5.68
C GLU A 33 -2.19 -5.37 -6.22
N GLU A 34 -3.30 -4.65 -6.15
CA GLU A 34 -3.35 -3.26 -6.58
C GLU A 34 -4.05 -2.43 -5.53
N ILE A 35 -3.39 -1.35 -5.15
CA ILE A 35 -4.00 -0.36 -4.26
C ILE A 35 -4.18 0.90 -5.09
N VAL A 36 -5.45 1.26 -5.34
CA VAL A 36 -5.79 2.39 -6.19
C VAL A 36 -6.36 3.51 -5.35
N GLU A 37 -5.75 4.68 -5.43
CA GLU A 37 -6.21 5.86 -4.72
C GLU A 37 -6.07 7.05 -5.67
N GLY A 38 -7.23 7.49 -6.20
CA GLY A 38 -7.21 8.59 -7.15
C GLY A 38 -6.40 8.24 -8.38
N ASN A 39 -5.37 9.03 -8.63
CA ASN A 39 -4.52 8.81 -9.80
C ASN A 39 -3.33 7.89 -9.51
N LEU A 40 -3.28 7.33 -8.30
CA LEU A 40 -2.18 6.44 -7.91
C LEU A 40 -2.63 4.99 -8.00
N CYS A 41 -1.78 4.15 -8.57
CA CYS A 41 -2.02 2.71 -8.61
C CYS A 41 -0.74 2.01 -8.20
N LEU A 42 -0.79 1.32 -7.06
CA LEU A 42 0.36 0.61 -6.52
C LEU A 42 0.15 -0.88 -6.72
N ASN A 43 1.01 -1.48 -7.54
CA ASN A 43 0.95 -2.93 -7.76
C ASN A 43 1.90 -3.60 -6.78
N THR A 44 1.33 -4.34 -5.84
CA THR A 44 2.12 -4.92 -4.74
C THR A 44 2.86 -6.18 -5.16
N VAL A 45 2.40 -6.85 -6.21
CA VAL A 45 3.09 -8.03 -6.72
C VAL A 45 4.30 -7.64 -7.54
N GLN A 46 4.12 -6.70 -8.47
CA GLN A 46 5.20 -6.24 -9.32
C GLN A 46 6.07 -5.19 -8.65
N GLN A 47 5.62 -4.67 -7.50
CA GLN A 47 6.30 -3.61 -6.76
C GLN A 47 6.53 -2.39 -7.64
N THR A 48 5.46 -1.97 -8.31
CA THR A 48 5.51 -0.82 -9.20
C THR A 48 4.44 0.19 -8.81
N LEU A 49 4.72 1.45 -9.16
CA LEU A 49 3.79 2.54 -8.94
C LEU A 49 3.45 3.18 -10.27
N TYR A 50 2.17 3.45 -10.47
CA TYR A 50 1.71 4.22 -11.62
C TYR A 50 1.04 5.49 -11.13
N VAL A 51 1.45 6.62 -11.69
CA VAL A 51 0.85 7.92 -11.38
C VAL A 51 0.28 8.45 -12.69
N ASP A 52 -1.03 8.66 -12.73
CA ASP A 52 -1.74 9.07 -13.94
C ASP A 52 -1.44 8.12 -15.10
N GLY A 53 -1.33 6.82 -14.80
CA GLY A 53 -1.09 5.81 -15.81
C GLY A 53 0.37 5.66 -16.23
N ARG A 54 1.26 6.47 -15.68
CA ARG A 54 2.68 6.38 -16.02
C ARG A 54 3.45 5.67 -14.92
N LYS A 55 4.30 4.74 -15.34
CA LYS A 55 5.11 3.99 -14.40
C LYS A 55 6.19 4.87 -13.80
N ILE A 56 6.30 4.83 -12.49
CA ILE A 56 7.28 5.62 -11.75
C ILE A 56 8.27 4.66 -11.10
N ASP A 57 9.55 4.91 -11.30
CA ASP A 57 10.59 4.09 -10.69
C ASP A 57 10.67 4.37 -9.20
N MET A 58 10.80 3.29 -8.42
CA MET A 58 10.86 3.39 -6.97
C MET A 58 11.95 2.50 -6.42
N ALA A 59 12.65 2.99 -5.41
CA ALA A 59 13.53 2.15 -4.63
C ALA A 59 12.68 1.25 -3.72
N GLU A 60 13.28 0.13 -3.29
CA GLU A 60 12.54 -0.85 -2.51
C GLU A 60 11.93 -0.25 -1.24
N LYS A 61 12.71 0.57 -0.53
CA LYS A 61 12.22 1.15 0.72
C LYS A 61 11.15 2.21 0.49
N GLU A 62 11.25 2.94 -0.63
CA GLU A 62 10.20 3.88 -1.00
C GLU A 62 8.90 3.13 -1.25
N PHE A 63 8.97 2.02 -1.95
CA PHE A 63 7.80 1.22 -2.26
C PHE A 63 7.17 0.67 -0.98
N GLU A 64 7.98 0.08 -0.09
CA GLU A 64 7.48 -0.48 1.14
C GLU A 64 6.82 0.57 2.03
N LEU A 65 7.42 1.75 2.08
CA LEU A 65 6.89 2.84 2.87
C LEU A 65 5.54 3.33 2.33
N LEU A 66 5.48 3.53 1.02
CA LEU A 66 4.23 3.98 0.40
C LEU A 66 3.14 2.92 0.54
N LYS A 67 3.49 1.66 0.36
CA LYS A 67 2.54 0.57 0.51
C LYS A 67 1.94 0.56 1.92
N LEU A 68 2.79 0.71 2.93
CA LEU A 68 2.33 0.71 4.32
C LEU A 68 1.39 1.87 4.58
N LEU A 69 1.73 3.04 4.05
CA LEU A 69 0.88 4.22 4.22
C LEU A 69 -0.46 4.05 3.51
N MET A 70 -0.44 3.55 2.28
CA MET A 70 -1.68 3.38 1.52
C MET A 70 -2.58 2.28 2.08
N GLU A 71 -1.98 1.23 2.63
CA GLU A 71 -2.76 0.16 3.27
C GLU A 71 -3.46 0.64 4.53
N ASN A 72 -2.96 1.72 5.13
CA ASN A 72 -3.53 2.28 6.34
C ASN A 72 -4.08 3.68 6.09
N LYS A 73 -4.76 3.83 4.97
CA LYS A 73 -5.31 5.13 4.56
C LYS A 73 -6.13 5.76 5.68
N ASN A 74 -5.92 7.05 5.87
CA ASN A 74 -6.61 7.87 6.87
C ASN A 74 -6.22 7.56 8.31
N VAL A 75 -5.18 6.74 8.51
CA VAL A 75 -4.68 6.44 9.85
C VAL A 75 -3.31 7.07 9.98
N THR A 76 -3.12 7.86 11.03
CA THR A 76 -1.81 8.45 11.31
C THR A 76 -0.90 7.39 11.91
N LEU A 77 0.22 7.14 11.25
CA LEU A 77 1.19 6.16 11.69
C LEU A 77 2.40 6.87 12.28
N LYS A 78 2.84 6.39 13.45
CA LYS A 78 3.95 7.00 14.15
C LYS A 78 5.25 6.81 13.36
N LYS A 79 6.14 7.79 13.49
CA LYS A 79 7.41 7.74 12.78
C LYS A 79 8.20 6.47 13.12
N GLU A 80 8.23 6.11 14.40
CA GLU A 80 8.95 4.92 14.82
C GLU A 80 8.34 3.66 14.24
N TYR A 81 7.01 3.61 14.19
CA TYR A 81 6.32 2.47 13.61
C TYR A 81 6.66 2.31 12.12
N LEU A 82 6.61 3.42 11.40
CA LEU A 82 6.93 3.42 9.98
C LEU A 82 8.38 3.00 9.76
N PHE A 83 9.29 3.57 10.52
CA PHE A 83 10.70 3.27 10.38
C PHE A 83 10.99 1.80 10.69
N ASN A 84 10.48 1.31 11.81
CA ASN A 84 10.73 -0.06 12.21
C ASN A 84 10.10 -1.07 11.26
N SER A 85 8.93 -0.74 10.71
CA SER A 85 8.24 -1.64 9.78
C SER A 85 8.97 -1.78 8.46
N VAL A 86 9.61 -0.70 7.99
CA VAL A 86 10.24 -0.69 6.68
C VAL A 86 11.73 -1.03 6.79
N TRP A 87 12.43 -0.48 7.75
CA TRP A 87 13.88 -0.69 7.90
C TRP A 87 14.22 -1.73 8.95
N GLY A 88 13.34 -1.96 9.92
CA GLY A 88 13.61 -2.92 10.98
C GLY A 88 14.23 -2.26 12.20
N SER A 89 13.92 -2.80 13.37
CA SER A 89 14.40 -2.22 14.63
C SER A 89 15.91 -2.40 14.80
N ASP A 90 16.50 -3.34 14.07
CA ASP A 90 17.96 -3.57 14.14
C ASP A 90 18.72 -2.80 13.08
N SER A 91 18.03 -1.95 12.33
CA SER A 91 18.69 -1.17 11.28
C SER A 91 19.64 -0.16 11.86
N GLU A 92 20.77 0.02 11.19
CA GLU A 92 21.71 1.06 11.57
C GLU A 92 21.30 2.43 11.01
N SER A 93 20.28 2.45 10.17
CA SER A 93 19.76 3.70 9.63
C SER A 93 19.11 4.51 10.74
N GLU A 94 19.11 5.81 10.56
CA GLU A 94 18.54 6.72 11.54
C GLU A 94 17.12 7.13 11.11
N LEU A 95 16.35 7.61 12.07
CA LEU A 95 14.99 8.04 11.82
C LEU A 95 14.91 9.12 10.75
N GLN A 96 15.97 9.88 10.55
CA GLN A 96 16.03 10.88 9.49
C GLN A 96 15.87 10.28 8.11
N THR A 97 16.24 9.01 7.95
CA THR A 97 16.07 8.30 6.68
C THR A 97 14.61 8.28 6.27
N LEU A 98 13.71 8.12 7.23
CA LEU A 98 12.28 8.16 6.97
C LEU A 98 11.87 9.50 6.36
N THR A 99 12.33 10.60 6.96
CA THR A 99 11.96 11.93 6.48
C THR A 99 12.42 12.14 5.04
N VAL A 100 13.63 11.68 4.72
CA VAL A 100 14.13 11.79 3.35
C VAL A 100 13.31 10.98 2.38
N HIS A 101 12.91 9.77 2.77
CA HIS A 101 12.10 8.92 1.90
C HIS A 101 10.69 9.50 1.72
N ILE A 102 10.12 10.11 2.75
CA ILE A 102 8.85 10.81 2.62
C ILE A 102 8.98 11.94 1.61
N LYS A 103 10.06 12.70 1.66
CA LYS A 103 10.30 13.78 0.70
C LYS A 103 10.36 13.22 -0.72
N TRP A 104 11.10 12.13 -0.92
CA TRP A 104 11.22 11.53 -2.24
C TRP A 104 9.87 11.01 -2.74
N LEU A 105 9.07 10.39 -1.86
CA LEU A 105 7.75 9.93 -2.23
C LEU A 105 6.86 11.09 -2.66
N ARG A 106 6.89 12.18 -1.92
CA ARG A 106 6.09 13.35 -2.27
C ARG A 106 6.48 13.89 -3.64
N GLU A 107 7.76 13.88 -3.94
CA GLU A 107 8.23 14.34 -5.24
C GLU A 107 7.70 13.45 -6.38
N LYS A 108 7.41 12.19 -6.08
CA LYS A 108 6.94 11.25 -7.09
C LYS A 108 5.43 11.22 -7.22
N ILE A 109 4.69 11.42 -6.14
CA ILE A 109 3.24 11.21 -6.16
C ILE A 109 2.41 12.47 -6.01
N GLU A 110 2.95 13.54 -5.42
CA GLU A 110 2.17 14.76 -5.20
C GLU A 110 2.28 15.67 -6.41
N GLU A 111 1.18 16.31 -6.74
CA GLU A 111 1.17 17.32 -7.79
C GLU A 111 2.08 18.46 -7.39
N ASP A 112 2.02 18.89 -6.14
CA ASP A 112 2.90 19.89 -5.58
C ASP A 112 3.47 19.34 -4.27
N PRO A 113 4.74 18.88 -4.28
CA PRO A 113 5.32 18.29 -3.06
C PRO A 113 5.32 19.22 -1.86
N LYS A 114 5.28 20.54 -2.10
CA LYS A 114 5.25 21.50 -1.01
C LYS A 114 3.85 21.65 -0.41
N LYS A 115 2.83 21.20 -1.13
CA LYS A 115 1.44 21.22 -0.66
C LYS A 115 0.87 19.82 -0.82
N PRO A 116 1.37 18.85 -0.06
CA PRO A 116 0.97 17.46 -0.25
C PRO A 116 -0.50 17.25 0.08
N LYS A 117 -1.15 16.44 -0.74
CA LYS A 117 -2.53 16.05 -0.53
C LYS A 117 -2.67 14.59 -0.15
N HIS A 118 -1.66 13.79 -0.44
CA HIS A 118 -1.68 12.35 -0.16
C HIS A 118 -0.92 12.01 1.11
N ILE A 119 0.32 12.44 1.23
CA ILE A 119 1.12 12.15 2.41
C ILE A 119 1.12 13.38 3.29
N ILE A 120 0.31 13.33 4.33
CA ILE A 120 0.11 14.45 5.24
C ILE A 120 0.97 14.26 6.48
N THR A 121 1.65 15.31 6.91
CA THR A 121 2.43 15.30 8.14
C THR A 121 1.52 15.63 9.31
N GLU A 122 1.51 14.74 10.31
CA GLU A 122 0.86 15.04 11.56
C GLU A 122 1.98 15.41 12.53
N TRP A 123 2.13 16.70 12.76
CA TRP A 123 3.27 17.22 13.50
C TRP A 123 3.36 16.63 14.89
N GLY A 124 4.56 16.15 15.23
CA GLY A 124 4.79 15.55 16.52
C GLY A 124 4.33 14.11 16.65
N VAL A 125 3.73 13.54 15.61
CA VAL A 125 3.23 12.16 15.64
C VAL A 125 3.84 11.35 14.51
N GLY A 126 3.51 11.69 13.25
CA GLY A 126 3.97 10.90 12.13
C GLY A 126 3.35 11.34 10.82
N TYR A 127 2.94 10.37 10.02
CA TYR A 127 2.42 10.63 8.68
C TYR A 127 1.13 9.86 8.45
N ARG A 128 0.28 10.40 7.58
CA ARG A 128 -1.01 9.81 7.23
C ARG A 128 -1.20 9.90 5.73
N PHE A 129 -1.67 8.83 5.11
CA PHE A 129 -2.04 8.85 3.70
C PHE A 129 -3.52 9.21 3.57
N GLU A 130 -3.82 10.19 2.73
CA GLU A 130 -5.21 10.59 2.45
C GLU A 130 -5.58 10.51 0.99
#